data_36a2a4bd7ec7d2bfe20af2a85a911c50
#
_entry.id   36a2a4bd7ec7d2bfe20af2a85a911c50
#
_cell.length_a   1.000
_cell.length_b   1.000
_cell.length_c   1.000
_cell.angle_alpha   90.00
_cell.angle_beta   90.00
_cell.angle_gamma   90.00
#
_symmetry.space_group_name_H-M   'P 1'
#
loop_
_entity.id
_entity.type
_entity.pdbx_description
1 polymer ?
#
loop_
_entity_poly.entity_id
_entity_poly.type
_entity_poly.pdbx_seq_one_letter_code
_entity_poly.pdbx_strand_id
1 'polypeptide(L)'
;MHTKATASPYLLDLHKTRLGFERAAHTYDANAVLQREIGHRLTERLDLLKMQPETVLDLGCGTGAISEHLLKRYKKARVIGLDLALNMVRKTRERGGWFRKPHGICADVARLPLRAQSVDMVVSNLMLQWCNDLPAVFGELVNVLKPDGVLLFATFGPDTLKELRASWGKVDGFTHASRFADMHDVGDALLQAGFRDPVMDQETITLTYSEVRGLLRDLKGIGANNATQGRNQGLTGKARLQAFLQAYECFRWENGLYPATYEVVYGHAWAPRLLPSPLPEKFIPIRKL
;
A
#
# COMPACT_ATOMS: atom_id res chain seq x y z
N MET A 1 -16.58 10.51 34.46
CA MET A 1 -16.74 11.06 33.10
C MET A 1 -15.66 10.46 32.21
N HIS A 2 -15.96 9.43 31.42
CA HIS A 2 -15.05 8.92 30.43
C HIS A 2 -15.06 9.87 29.23
N THR A 3 -14.02 10.68 29.08
CA THR A 3 -13.74 11.40 27.85
C THR A 3 -13.55 10.38 26.74
N LYS A 4 -14.54 10.22 25.85
CA LYS A 4 -14.34 9.50 24.59
C LYS A 4 -13.19 10.20 23.86
N ALA A 5 -12.05 9.53 23.77
CA ALA A 5 -10.98 9.96 22.88
C ALA A 5 -11.62 10.14 21.49
N THR A 6 -11.65 11.37 20.99
CA THR A 6 -12.16 11.65 19.63
C THR A 6 -11.26 10.93 18.65
N ALA A 7 -11.84 9.99 17.90
CA ALA A 7 -11.11 9.25 16.88
C ALA A 7 -10.41 10.23 15.92
N SER A 8 -9.18 9.93 15.52
CA SER A 8 -8.43 10.81 14.60
C SER A 8 -9.25 11.08 13.34
N PRO A 9 -9.36 12.34 12.89
CA PRO A 9 -10.10 12.69 11.68
C PRO A 9 -9.51 12.03 10.41
N TYR A 10 -8.28 11.53 10.49
CA TYR A 10 -7.57 10.87 9.40
C TYR A 10 -7.80 9.36 9.34
N LEU A 11 -8.47 8.76 10.33
CA LEU A 11 -8.85 7.35 10.25
C LEU A 11 -9.69 7.08 9.01
N LEU A 12 -9.37 6.00 8.32
CA LEU A 12 -10.05 5.58 7.10
C LEU A 12 -11.31 4.76 7.44
N ASP A 13 -12.37 5.08 6.73
CA ASP A 13 -13.59 4.30 6.66
C ASP A 13 -13.37 3.15 5.66
N LEU A 14 -13.04 1.95 6.17
CA LEU A 14 -12.72 0.77 5.35
C LEU A 14 -13.88 0.34 4.46
N HIS A 15 -15.14 0.53 4.91
CA HIS A 15 -16.29 0.25 4.08
C HIS A 15 -16.34 1.16 2.85
N LYS A 16 -16.10 2.45 3.05
CA LYS A 16 -16.04 3.43 1.96
C LYS A 16 -14.85 3.18 1.04
N THR A 17 -13.68 2.87 1.59
CA THR A 17 -12.49 2.47 0.84
C THR A 17 -12.81 1.29 -0.09
N ARG A 18 -13.38 0.22 0.47
CA ARG A 18 -13.81 -0.95 -0.30
C ARG A 18 -14.76 -0.57 -1.44
N LEU A 19 -15.83 0.19 -1.13
CA LEU A 19 -16.79 0.60 -2.15
C LEU A 19 -16.17 1.47 -3.25
N GLY A 20 -15.16 2.28 -2.94
CA GLY A 20 -14.40 3.05 -3.91
C GLY A 20 -13.73 2.15 -4.93
N PHE A 21 -12.97 1.17 -4.46
CA PHE A 21 -12.27 0.20 -5.32
C PHE A 21 -13.21 -0.77 -6.04
N GLU A 22 -14.30 -1.21 -5.41
CA GLU A 22 -15.33 -2.01 -6.08
C GLU A 22 -15.88 -1.33 -7.35
N ARG A 23 -16.18 -0.04 -7.25
CA ARG A 23 -16.68 0.76 -8.38
C ARG A 23 -15.62 1.04 -9.43
N ALA A 24 -14.38 1.28 -8.98
CA ALA A 24 -13.27 1.61 -9.86
C ALA A 24 -12.72 0.40 -10.64
N ALA A 25 -13.02 -0.82 -10.28
CA ALA A 25 -12.44 -2.02 -10.88
C ALA A 25 -12.52 -2.06 -12.43
N HIS A 26 -13.53 -1.42 -13.02
CA HIS A 26 -13.69 -1.34 -14.47
C HIS A 26 -12.89 -0.21 -15.14
N THR A 27 -12.57 0.85 -14.40
CA THR A 27 -11.86 2.04 -14.91
C THR A 27 -10.41 2.10 -14.46
N TYR A 28 -10.04 1.25 -13.51
CA TYR A 28 -8.76 1.29 -12.82
C TYR A 28 -7.58 1.23 -13.79
N ASP A 29 -7.51 0.24 -14.65
CA ASP A 29 -6.38 0.03 -15.56
C ASP A 29 -6.16 1.20 -16.53
N ALA A 30 -7.23 1.89 -16.93
CA ALA A 30 -7.14 3.06 -17.80
C ALA A 30 -6.55 4.29 -17.11
N ASN A 31 -6.73 4.40 -15.77
CA ASN A 31 -6.31 5.56 -14.98
C ASN A 31 -5.08 5.27 -14.09
N ALA A 32 -4.67 4.02 -13.91
CA ALA A 32 -3.61 3.60 -12.99
C ALA A 32 -2.20 3.75 -13.58
N VAL A 33 -1.89 4.87 -14.24
CA VAL A 33 -0.57 5.10 -14.86
C VAL A 33 0.52 5.10 -13.80
N LEU A 34 0.34 5.87 -12.73
CA LEU A 34 1.29 5.97 -11.63
C LEU A 34 1.48 4.62 -10.92
N GLN A 35 0.37 3.90 -10.66
CA GLN A 35 0.42 2.61 -9.97
C GLN A 35 1.17 1.56 -10.79
N ARG A 36 1.05 1.59 -12.12
CA ARG A 36 1.82 0.71 -13.01
C ARG A 36 3.30 1.05 -13.00
N GLU A 37 3.64 2.34 -13.08
CA GLU A 37 5.04 2.79 -13.04
C GLU A 37 5.71 2.39 -11.72
N ILE A 38 5.07 2.69 -10.58
CA ILE A 38 5.58 2.32 -9.26
C ILE A 38 5.68 0.79 -9.14
N GLY A 39 4.67 0.06 -9.62
CA GLY A 39 4.67 -1.41 -9.62
C GLY A 39 5.80 -1.99 -10.47
N HIS A 40 6.14 -1.37 -11.61
CA HIS A 40 7.29 -1.77 -12.42
C HIS A 40 8.59 -1.59 -11.63
N ARG A 41 8.83 -0.40 -11.08
CA ARG A 41 10.02 -0.11 -10.26
C ARG A 41 10.11 -1.01 -9.02
N LEU A 42 8.96 -1.34 -8.40
CA LEU A 42 8.91 -2.28 -7.29
C LEU A 42 9.33 -3.69 -7.74
N THR A 43 8.83 -4.16 -8.89
CA THR A 43 9.14 -5.51 -9.39
C THR A 43 10.55 -5.64 -9.94
N GLU A 44 11.20 -4.57 -10.41
CA GLU A 44 12.64 -4.56 -10.74
C GLU A 44 13.51 -4.83 -9.51
N ARG A 45 13.11 -4.37 -8.33
CA ARG A 45 13.81 -4.64 -7.06
C ARG A 45 13.82 -6.13 -6.69
N LEU A 46 12.92 -6.94 -7.26
CA LEU A 46 12.96 -8.40 -7.12
C LEU A 46 14.24 -9.02 -7.69
N ASP A 47 14.94 -8.34 -8.61
CA ASP A 47 16.22 -8.81 -9.18
C ASP A 47 17.34 -8.82 -8.14
N LEU A 48 17.22 -8.03 -7.09
CA LEU A 48 18.16 -8.00 -5.98
C LEU A 48 17.98 -9.20 -5.02
N LEU A 49 16.82 -9.87 -5.09
CA LEU A 49 16.47 -10.97 -4.19
C LEU A 49 16.80 -12.33 -4.85
N LYS A 50 17.82 -12.99 -4.31
CA LYS A 50 18.24 -14.34 -4.79
C LYS A 50 17.38 -15.41 -4.15
N MET A 51 16.08 -15.47 -4.48
CA MET A 51 15.19 -16.51 -3.98
C MET A 51 14.25 -17.05 -5.07
N GLN A 52 13.80 -18.29 -4.87
CA GLN A 52 12.83 -18.97 -5.73
C GLN A 52 11.61 -19.34 -4.87
N PRO A 53 10.65 -18.44 -4.70
CA PRO A 53 9.50 -18.70 -3.84
C PRO A 53 8.59 -19.77 -4.44
N GLU A 54 7.99 -20.59 -3.58
CA GLU A 54 6.93 -21.55 -3.94
C GLU A 54 5.54 -20.90 -3.85
N THR A 55 5.35 -20.00 -2.90
CA THR A 55 4.09 -19.27 -2.69
C THR A 55 4.37 -17.77 -2.53
N VAL A 56 3.75 -16.97 -3.39
CA VAL A 56 3.85 -15.51 -3.37
C VAL A 56 2.47 -14.89 -3.14
N LEU A 57 2.39 -13.98 -2.20
CA LEU A 57 1.20 -13.19 -1.92
C LEU A 57 1.35 -11.78 -2.54
N ASP A 58 0.45 -11.42 -3.44
CA ASP A 58 0.23 -10.05 -3.91
C ASP A 58 -0.82 -9.41 -3.02
N LEU A 59 -0.39 -8.54 -2.11
CA LEU A 59 -1.20 -7.95 -1.06
C LEU A 59 -1.76 -6.60 -1.50
N GLY A 60 -3.09 -6.50 -1.61
CA GLY A 60 -3.76 -5.39 -2.29
C GLY A 60 -3.61 -5.51 -3.80
N CYS A 61 -3.94 -6.67 -4.34
CA CYS A 61 -3.63 -7.02 -5.73
C CYS A 61 -4.32 -6.14 -6.79
N GLY A 62 -5.34 -5.37 -6.41
CA GLY A 62 -6.12 -4.54 -7.34
C GLY A 62 -6.62 -5.36 -8.53
N THR A 63 -6.34 -4.90 -9.74
CA THR A 63 -6.69 -5.61 -10.99
C THR A 63 -5.68 -6.68 -11.41
N GLY A 64 -4.65 -6.95 -10.59
CA GLY A 64 -3.72 -8.08 -10.77
C GLY A 64 -2.50 -7.80 -11.66
N ALA A 65 -2.12 -6.56 -11.87
CA ALA A 65 -0.92 -6.25 -12.67
C ALA A 65 0.36 -6.85 -12.05
N ILE A 66 0.54 -6.72 -10.74
CA ILE A 66 1.67 -7.34 -10.00
C ILE A 66 1.53 -8.86 -10.01
N SER A 67 0.34 -9.40 -9.73
CA SER A 67 0.07 -10.84 -9.79
C SER A 67 0.49 -11.45 -11.14
N GLU A 68 0.17 -10.79 -12.25
CA GLU A 68 0.56 -11.23 -13.60
C GLU A 68 2.07 -11.22 -13.79
N HIS A 69 2.76 -10.17 -13.33
CA HIS A 69 4.21 -10.09 -13.36
C HIS A 69 4.86 -11.22 -12.56
N LEU A 70 4.37 -11.48 -11.34
CA LEU A 70 4.86 -12.55 -10.47
C LEU A 70 4.65 -13.94 -11.09
N LEU A 71 3.53 -14.19 -11.77
CA LEU A 71 3.30 -15.42 -12.51
C LEU A 71 4.33 -15.63 -13.64
N LYS A 72 4.67 -14.56 -14.36
CA LYS A 72 5.65 -14.63 -15.47
C LYS A 72 7.06 -14.86 -14.94
N ARG A 73 7.41 -14.20 -13.83
CA ARG A 73 8.74 -14.28 -13.22
C ARG A 73 8.98 -15.62 -12.53
N TYR A 74 8.07 -16.05 -11.66
CA TYR A 74 8.20 -17.26 -10.85
C TYR A 74 7.32 -18.38 -11.40
N LYS A 75 7.82 -19.04 -12.47
CA LYS A 75 7.03 -20.02 -13.24
C LYS A 75 6.53 -21.22 -12.43
N LYS A 76 7.17 -21.54 -11.30
CA LYS A 76 6.79 -22.67 -10.43
C LYS A 76 5.98 -22.21 -9.20
N ALA A 77 5.94 -20.91 -8.92
CA ALA A 77 5.27 -20.39 -7.75
C ALA A 77 3.75 -20.39 -7.88
N ARG A 78 3.07 -20.61 -6.78
CA ARG A 78 1.67 -20.28 -6.57
C ARG A 78 1.58 -18.79 -6.27
N VAL A 79 0.85 -18.05 -7.08
CA VAL A 79 0.58 -16.62 -6.85
C VAL A 79 -0.83 -16.46 -6.30
N ILE A 80 -0.93 -15.81 -5.15
CA ILE A 80 -2.19 -15.48 -4.46
C ILE A 80 -2.35 -13.98 -4.51
N GLY A 81 -3.45 -13.50 -5.10
CA GLY A 81 -3.84 -12.09 -5.05
C GLY A 81 -4.90 -11.89 -3.98
N LEU A 82 -4.65 -11.00 -3.03
CA LEU A 82 -5.59 -10.66 -1.97
C LEU A 82 -5.97 -9.19 -2.06
N ASP A 83 -7.26 -8.91 -2.00
CA ASP A 83 -7.80 -7.54 -1.98
C ASP A 83 -9.08 -7.46 -1.15
N LEU A 84 -9.36 -6.28 -0.60
CA LEU A 84 -10.59 -6.01 0.16
C LEU A 84 -11.81 -5.93 -0.75
N ALA A 85 -11.64 -5.53 -2.02
CA ALA A 85 -12.67 -5.35 -3.02
C ALA A 85 -12.83 -6.60 -3.89
N LEU A 86 -14.00 -7.23 -3.87
CA LEU A 86 -14.28 -8.47 -4.60
C LEU A 86 -14.12 -8.30 -6.12
N ASN A 87 -14.52 -7.14 -6.67
CA ASN A 87 -14.40 -6.87 -8.10
C ASN A 87 -12.93 -6.76 -8.54
N MET A 88 -12.03 -6.26 -7.68
CA MET A 88 -10.58 -6.29 -7.91
C MET A 88 -10.06 -7.74 -7.96
N VAL A 89 -10.44 -8.56 -6.97
CA VAL A 89 -10.08 -9.99 -6.94
C VAL A 89 -10.56 -10.74 -8.20
N ARG A 90 -11.78 -10.44 -8.66
CA ARG A 90 -12.31 -11.04 -9.91
C ARG A 90 -11.42 -10.69 -11.11
N LYS A 91 -11.04 -9.42 -11.23
CA LYS A 91 -10.12 -8.95 -12.29
C LYS A 91 -8.74 -9.62 -12.18
N THR A 92 -8.20 -9.73 -10.99
CA THR A 92 -6.93 -10.44 -10.75
C THR A 92 -7.01 -11.89 -11.23
N ARG A 93 -8.10 -12.61 -10.95
CA ARG A 93 -8.30 -14.00 -11.40
C ARG A 93 -8.42 -14.16 -12.92
N GLU A 94 -8.70 -13.10 -13.64
CA GLU A 94 -8.72 -13.07 -15.12
C GLU A 94 -7.31 -12.94 -15.71
N ARG A 95 -6.30 -12.49 -14.91
CA ARG A 95 -4.91 -12.36 -15.36
C ARG A 95 -4.24 -13.72 -15.56
N GLY A 96 -3.20 -13.69 -16.36
CA GLY A 96 -2.41 -14.90 -16.69
C GLY A 96 -2.94 -15.64 -17.91
N GLY A 97 -2.38 -16.83 -18.15
CA GLY A 97 -2.72 -17.67 -19.30
C GLY A 97 -3.80 -18.69 -18.99
N TRP A 98 -4.10 -19.55 -19.98
CA TRP A 98 -5.11 -20.59 -19.86
C TRP A 98 -4.83 -21.58 -18.71
N PHE A 99 -3.57 -21.93 -18.48
CA PHE A 99 -3.16 -22.97 -17.52
C PHE A 99 -2.67 -22.42 -16.19
N ARG A 100 -2.35 -21.10 -16.12
CA ARG A 100 -1.81 -20.49 -14.92
C ARG A 100 -2.46 -19.14 -14.66
N LYS A 101 -3.17 -19.07 -13.56
CA LYS A 101 -3.86 -17.85 -13.09
C LYS A 101 -3.55 -17.62 -11.62
N PRO A 102 -3.64 -16.37 -11.15
CA PRO A 102 -3.54 -16.09 -9.72
C PRO A 102 -4.75 -16.69 -8.98
N HIS A 103 -4.52 -17.15 -7.75
CA HIS A 103 -5.59 -17.47 -6.82
C HIS A 103 -6.08 -16.19 -6.16
N GLY A 104 -7.37 -15.90 -6.25
CA GLY A 104 -7.94 -14.68 -5.69
C GLY A 104 -8.58 -14.92 -4.32
N ILE A 105 -8.25 -14.08 -3.34
CA ILE A 105 -8.85 -14.07 -1.99
C ILE A 105 -9.41 -12.66 -1.73
N CYS A 106 -10.69 -12.58 -1.36
CA CYS A 106 -11.30 -11.33 -0.92
C CYS A 106 -11.31 -11.30 0.61
N ALA A 107 -10.42 -10.47 1.20
CA ALA A 107 -10.27 -10.39 2.64
C ALA A 107 -9.66 -9.05 3.07
N ASP A 108 -9.81 -8.73 4.37
CA ASP A 108 -9.11 -7.64 5.03
C ASP A 108 -7.69 -8.08 5.40
N VAL A 109 -6.72 -7.24 5.09
CA VAL A 109 -5.31 -7.46 5.42
C VAL A 109 -5.05 -7.49 6.93
N ALA A 110 -5.87 -6.82 7.72
CA ALA A 110 -5.81 -6.87 9.18
C ALA A 110 -6.18 -8.26 9.77
N ARG A 111 -6.65 -9.19 8.94
CA ARG A 111 -7.03 -10.57 9.29
C ARG A 111 -6.82 -11.49 8.11
N LEU A 112 -5.59 -11.91 7.89
CA LEU A 112 -5.24 -12.73 6.74
C LEU A 112 -5.80 -14.16 6.90
N PRO A 113 -6.66 -14.64 5.95
CA PRO A 113 -7.20 -16.00 5.99
C PRO A 113 -6.19 -17.00 5.40
N LEU A 114 -4.95 -16.90 5.83
CA LEU A 114 -3.84 -17.74 5.40
C LEU A 114 -3.26 -18.49 6.60
N ARG A 115 -2.76 -19.68 6.33
CA ARG A 115 -2.09 -20.46 7.35
C ARG A 115 -0.78 -19.78 7.75
N ALA A 116 -0.42 -19.86 9.03
CA ALA A 116 0.87 -19.42 9.53
C ALA A 116 2.02 -20.10 8.74
N GLN A 117 3.08 -19.35 8.48
CA GLN A 117 4.30 -19.83 7.81
C GLN A 117 4.04 -20.57 6.50
N SER A 118 3.16 -20.03 5.65
CA SER A 118 2.76 -20.66 4.38
C SER A 118 3.17 -19.89 3.14
N VAL A 119 3.70 -18.67 3.29
CA VAL A 119 4.06 -17.75 2.21
C VAL A 119 5.56 -17.49 2.23
N ASP A 120 6.23 -17.59 1.09
CA ASP A 120 7.67 -17.33 0.98
C ASP A 120 7.97 -15.84 0.73
N MET A 121 7.06 -15.16 0.03
CA MET A 121 7.23 -13.77 -0.37
C MET A 121 5.89 -13.05 -0.36
N VAL A 122 5.87 -11.83 0.18
CA VAL A 122 4.76 -10.88 0.05
C VAL A 122 5.23 -9.70 -0.78
N VAL A 123 4.45 -9.34 -1.79
CA VAL A 123 4.64 -8.11 -2.58
C VAL A 123 3.41 -7.24 -2.40
N SER A 124 3.58 -5.95 -2.11
CA SER A 124 2.48 -5.01 -1.92
C SER A 124 2.77 -3.70 -2.65
N ASN A 125 1.94 -3.35 -3.61
CA ASN A 125 2.09 -2.11 -4.37
C ASN A 125 0.97 -1.12 -4.04
N LEU A 126 1.31 -0.05 -3.32
CA LEU A 126 0.40 1.05 -2.99
C LEU A 126 -0.91 0.61 -2.29
N MET A 127 -0.78 -0.31 -1.34
CA MET A 127 -1.91 -0.76 -0.51
C MET A 127 -1.78 -0.31 0.95
N LEU A 128 -0.57 -0.29 1.51
CA LEU A 128 -0.34 -0.05 2.95
C LEU A 128 -0.87 1.31 3.43
N GLN A 129 -0.93 2.32 2.57
CA GLN A 129 -1.51 3.63 2.89
C GLN A 129 -3.03 3.58 3.17
N TRP A 130 -3.69 2.47 2.90
CA TRP A 130 -5.12 2.25 3.19
C TRP A 130 -5.34 1.54 4.52
N CYS A 131 -4.29 1.26 5.27
CA CYS A 131 -4.34 0.61 6.57
C CYS A 131 -4.33 1.65 7.69
N ASN A 132 -5.22 1.47 8.67
CA ASN A 132 -5.27 2.34 9.85
C ASN A 132 -4.23 1.96 10.91
N ASP A 133 -3.73 0.74 10.89
CA ASP A 133 -2.81 0.17 11.89
C ASP A 133 -1.73 -0.67 11.18
N LEU A 134 -0.62 -0.02 10.81
CA LEU A 134 0.50 -0.69 10.14
C LEU A 134 1.18 -1.75 11.02
N PRO A 135 1.44 -1.51 12.33
CA PRO A 135 1.98 -2.55 13.20
C PRO A 135 1.14 -3.83 13.23
N ALA A 136 -0.19 -3.72 13.32
CA ALA A 136 -1.06 -4.89 13.28
C ALA A 136 -0.99 -5.63 11.94
N VAL A 137 -0.98 -4.90 10.82
CA VAL A 137 -0.83 -5.48 9.47
C VAL A 137 0.51 -6.20 9.34
N PHE A 138 1.60 -5.58 9.76
CA PHE A 138 2.92 -6.21 9.71
C PHE A 138 3.02 -7.44 10.61
N GLY A 139 2.35 -7.44 11.78
CA GLY A 139 2.24 -8.63 12.63
C GLY A 139 1.54 -9.80 11.92
N GLU A 140 0.44 -9.54 11.21
CA GLU A 140 -0.23 -10.56 10.37
C GLU A 140 0.71 -11.08 9.26
N LEU A 141 1.50 -10.20 8.63
CA LEU A 141 2.45 -10.60 7.59
C LEU A 141 3.59 -11.46 8.15
N VAL A 142 4.14 -11.11 9.31
CA VAL A 142 5.14 -11.96 10.00
C VAL A 142 4.58 -13.34 10.30
N ASN A 143 3.31 -13.42 10.74
CA ASN A 143 2.67 -14.70 11.06
C ASN A 143 2.51 -15.62 9.83
N VAL A 144 2.15 -15.07 8.67
CA VAL A 144 1.92 -15.87 7.46
C VAL A 144 3.18 -16.16 6.66
N LEU A 145 4.22 -15.33 6.79
CA LEU A 145 5.51 -15.55 6.15
C LEU A 145 6.23 -16.74 6.78
N LYS A 146 6.86 -17.56 5.95
CA LYS A 146 7.82 -18.58 6.40
C LYS A 146 9.04 -17.89 7.02
N PRO A 147 9.79 -18.58 7.89
CA PRO A 147 11.11 -18.10 8.33
C PRO A 147 11.98 -17.72 7.12
N ASP A 148 12.70 -16.60 7.22
CA ASP A 148 13.46 -16.01 6.12
C ASP A 148 12.61 -15.65 4.87
N GLY A 149 11.29 -15.60 4.99
CA GLY A 149 10.42 -15.04 3.97
C GLY A 149 10.60 -13.53 3.85
N VAL A 150 10.25 -12.94 2.72
CA VAL A 150 10.47 -11.52 2.43
C VAL A 150 9.16 -10.79 2.19
N LEU A 151 9.08 -9.58 2.75
CA LEU A 151 8.10 -8.55 2.37
C LEU A 151 8.80 -7.53 1.47
N LEU A 152 8.22 -7.25 0.31
CA LEU A 152 8.61 -6.15 -0.58
C LEU A 152 7.40 -5.27 -0.83
N PHE A 153 7.52 -3.95 -0.68
CA PHE A 153 6.38 -3.05 -0.82
C PHE A 153 6.74 -1.68 -1.38
N ALA A 154 5.71 -1.02 -1.92
CA ALA A 154 5.68 0.41 -2.17
C ALA A 154 4.48 1.02 -1.45
N THR A 155 4.67 2.20 -0.86
CA THR A 155 3.61 2.99 -0.23
C THR A 155 3.85 4.48 -0.47
N PHE A 156 2.90 5.33 -0.07
CA PHE A 156 3.06 6.77 -0.18
C PHE A 156 3.60 7.37 1.11
N GLY A 157 4.47 8.38 0.96
CA GLY A 157 5.00 9.23 2.02
C GLY A 157 4.24 10.54 2.17
N PRO A 158 4.60 11.34 3.22
CA PRO A 158 3.85 12.51 3.68
C PRO A 158 3.72 13.64 2.65
N ASP A 159 4.64 13.78 1.71
CA ASP A 159 4.60 14.82 0.67
C ASP A 159 3.63 14.51 -0.49
N THR A 160 3.05 13.30 -0.51
CA THR A 160 2.08 12.90 -1.55
C THR A 160 0.87 13.83 -1.56
N LEU A 161 0.54 14.37 -2.76
CA LEU A 161 -0.58 15.30 -2.99
C LEU A 161 -0.53 16.56 -2.11
N LYS A 162 0.65 17.08 -1.79
CA LYS A 162 0.82 18.27 -0.95
C LYS A 162 0.12 19.50 -1.54
N GLU A 163 0.12 19.67 -2.86
CA GLU A 163 -0.54 20.76 -3.55
C GLU A 163 -2.07 20.69 -3.36
N LEU A 164 -2.64 19.48 -3.49
CA LEU A 164 -4.07 19.23 -3.29
C LEU A 164 -4.47 19.52 -1.84
N ARG A 165 -3.69 19.01 -0.87
CA ARG A 165 -3.97 19.26 0.56
C ARG A 165 -3.88 20.73 0.91
N ALA A 166 -2.83 21.42 0.45
CA ALA A 166 -2.63 22.85 0.71
C ALA A 166 -3.75 23.70 0.09
N SER A 167 -4.20 23.34 -1.12
CA SER A 167 -5.29 24.06 -1.81
C SER A 167 -6.63 23.89 -1.07
N TRP A 168 -6.98 22.69 -0.66
CA TRP A 168 -8.19 22.43 0.11
C TRP A 168 -8.14 23.08 1.51
N GLY A 169 -6.98 23.08 2.17
CA GLY A 169 -6.79 23.74 3.47
C GLY A 169 -7.08 25.24 3.46
N LYS A 170 -7.07 25.89 2.27
CA LYS A 170 -7.49 27.30 2.10
C LYS A 170 -9.01 27.45 1.92
N VAL A 171 -9.75 26.37 1.70
CA VAL A 171 -11.19 26.41 1.38
C VAL A 171 -12.06 26.05 2.56
N ASP A 172 -11.69 25.00 3.29
CA ASP A 172 -12.45 24.55 4.45
C ASP A 172 -11.59 23.76 5.45
N GLY A 173 -12.18 23.36 6.58
CA GLY A 173 -11.50 22.62 7.65
C GLY A 173 -11.67 21.10 7.58
N PHE A 174 -12.18 20.54 6.47
CA PHE A 174 -12.33 19.10 6.31
C PHE A 174 -11.02 18.45 5.86
N THR A 175 -10.92 17.14 6.10
CA THR A 175 -9.85 16.34 5.47
C THR A 175 -10.23 16.03 4.02
N HIS A 176 -9.30 16.24 3.08
CA HIS A 176 -9.53 16.00 1.64
C HIS A 176 -8.62 14.93 1.06
N ALA A 177 -7.57 14.54 1.77
CA ALA A 177 -6.69 13.42 1.47
C ALA A 177 -6.26 12.73 2.76
N SER A 178 -5.83 11.49 2.65
CA SER A 178 -5.25 10.72 3.75
C SER A 178 -3.96 11.38 4.24
N ARG A 179 -3.61 11.12 5.50
CA ARG A 179 -2.26 11.35 6.02
C ARG A 179 -1.45 10.06 5.74
N PHE A 180 -0.31 10.21 5.13
CA PHE A 180 0.58 9.10 4.84
C PHE A 180 1.67 9.03 5.92
N ALA A 181 2.11 7.82 6.26
CA ALA A 181 3.16 7.59 7.23
C ALA A 181 4.51 8.03 6.65
N ASP A 182 5.37 8.57 7.50
CA ASP A 182 6.77 8.84 7.16
C ASP A 182 7.54 7.52 6.97
N MET A 183 8.61 7.56 6.19
CA MET A 183 9.46 6.39 5.94
C MET A 183 10.02 5.79 7.23
N HIS A 184 10.40 6.63 8.21
CA HIS A 184 10.93 6.17 9.50
C HIS A 184 9.83 5.49 10.32
N ASP A 185 8.60 6.05 10.35
CA ASP A 185 7.46 5.44 11.05
C ASP A 185 7.14 4.06 10.48
N VAL A 186 7.23 3.90 9.14
CA VAL A 186 7.03 2.60 8.48
C VAL A 186 8.13 1.62 8.86
N GLY A 187 9.40 2.08 8.87
CA GLY A 187 10.56 1.28 9.28
C GLY A 187 10.46 0.81 10.74
N ASP A 188 10.09 1.70 11.64
CA ASP A 188 9.87 1.38 13.06
C ASP A 188 8.73 0.38 13.26
N ALA A 189 7.63 0.53 12.52
CA ALA A 189 6.53 -0.41 12.56
C ALA A 189 6.93 -1.82 12.08
N LEU A 190 7.80 -1.93 11.07
CA LEU A 190 8.37 -3.21 10.63
C LEU A 190 9.19 -3.87 11.74
N LEU A 191 10.08 -3.11 12.40
CA LEU A 191 10.92 -3.61 13.49
C LEU A 191 10.07 -4.04 14.69
N GLN A 192 9.06 -3.24 15.07
CA GLN A 192 8.12 -3.57 16.14
C GLN A 192 7.34 -4.85 15.87
N ALA A 193 6.98 -5.11 14.61
CA ALA A 193 6.30 -6.35 14.21
C ALA A 193 7.24 -7.58 14.19
N GLY A 194 8.56 -7.38 14.34
CA GLY A 194 9.55 -8.45 14.34
C GLY A 194 10.21 -8.74 12.99
N PHE A 195 9.99 -7.92 11.98
CA PHE A 195 10.79 -7.99 10.75
C PHE A 195 12.26 -7.64 11.02
N ARG A 196 13.15 -8.22 10.23
CA ARG A 196 14.61 -8.01 10.29
C ARG A 196 15.09 -7.25 9.06
N ASP A 197 16.19 -6.56 9.25
CA ASP A 197 16.99 -5.93 8.19
C ASP A 197 16.12 -5.08 7.23
N PRO A 198 15.24 -4.17 7.74
CA PRO A 198 14.45 -3.33 6.87
C PRO A 198 15.36 -2.39 6.06
N VAL A 199 15.20 -2.40 4.76
CA VAL A 199 15.84 -1.46 3.85
C VAL A 199 14.77 -0.60 3.21
N MET A 200 14.91 0.71 3.33
CA MET A 200 13.95 1.69 2.86
C MET A 200 14.60 2.64 1.88
N ASP A 201 13.86 3.03 0.86
CA ASP A 201 14.25 3.98 -0.17
C ASP A 201 13.05 4.86 -0.51
N GLN A 202 13.29 6.10 -0.91
CA GLN A 202 12.20 6.99 -1.33
C GLN A 202 12.55 7.75 -2.60
N GLU A 203 11.53 8.03 -3.39
CA GLU A 203 11.63 8.90 -4.55
C GLU A 203 10.42 9.81 -4.66
N THR A 204 10.59 10.94 -5.34
CA THR A 204 9.50 11.85 -5.66
C THR A 204 9.15 11.74 -7.13
N ILE A 205 7.89 11.41 -7.42
CA ILE A 205 7.34 11.39 -8.77
C ILE A 205 6.33 12.55 -8.88
N THR A 206 6.45 13.37 -9.91
CA THR A 206 5.50 14.45 -10.17
C THR A 206 4.74 14.17 -11.44
N LEU A 207 3.43 14.00 -11.33
CA LEU A 207 2.53 14.03 -12.48
C LEU A 207 2.13 15.47 -12.80
N THR A 208 1.98 15.77 -14.07
CA THR A 208 1.57 17.11 -14.51
C THR A 208 0.27 17.04 -15.30
N TYR A 209 -0.57 18.04 -15.11
CA TYR A 209 -1.90 18.13 -15.70
C TYR A 209 -2.07 19.47 -16.41
N SER A 210 -2.75 19.48 -17.54
CA SER A 210 -3.17 20.73 -18.21
C SER A 210 -4.28 21.46 -17.44
N GLU A 211 -5.04 20.73 -16.63
CA GLU A 211 -6.08 21.25 -15.75
C GLU A 211 -6.18 20.45 -14.47
N VAL A 212 -6.43 21.08 -13.33
CA VAL A 212 -6.56 20.41 -12.01
C VAL A 212 -7.71 19.40 -11.97
N ARG A 213 -8.74 19.60 -12.80
CA ARG A 213 -9.85 18.63 -12.93
C ARG A 213 -9.40 17.29 -13.48
N GLY A 214 -8.30 17.24 -14.25
CA GLY A 214 -7.66 16.01 -14.72
C GLY A 214 -7.21 15.15 -13.52
N LEU A 215 -6.45 15.74 -12.60
CA LEU A 215 -6.04 15.07 -11.36
C LEU A 215 -7.24 14.50 -10.60
N LEU A 216 -8.32 15.27 -10.42
CA LEU A 216 -9.51 14.80 -9.70
C LEU A 216 -10.21 13.63 -10.42
N ARG A 217 -10.18 13.62 -11.78
CA ARG A 217 -10.73 12.52 -12.58
C ARG A 217 -9.91 11.24 -12.42
N ASP A 218 -8.58 11.34 -12.45
CA ASP A 218 -7.67 10.21 -12.29
C ASP A 218 -7.82 9.57 -10.91
N LEU A 219 -7.77 10.38 -9.84
CA LEU A 219 -7.98 9.90 -8.47
C LEU A 219 -9.33 9.18 -8.31
N LYS A 220 -10.39 9.73 -8.92
CA LYS A 220 -11.71 9.08 -8.93
C LYS A 220 -11.70 7.80 -9.76
N GLY A 221 -11.02 7.79 -10.90
CA GLY A 221 -10.92 6.68 -11.83
C GLY A 221 -10.25 5.45 -11.25
N ILE A 222 -9.26 5.64 -10.37
CA ILE A 222 -8.59 4.57 -9.63
C ILE A 222 -9.29 4.21 -8.30
N GLY A 223 -10.39 4.86 -7.95
CA GLY A 223 -11.09 4.62 -6.69
C GLY A 223 -10.45 5.24 -5.45
N ALA A 224 -9.39 6.03 -5.60
CA ALA A 224 -8.70 6.73 -4.52
C ALA A 224 -9.52 7.94 -4.02
N ASN A 225 -10.76 7.67 -3.64
CA ASN A 225 -11.63 8.69 -3.08
C ASN A 225 -11.28 8.94 -1.60
N ASN A 226 -11.51 10.17 -1.15
CA ASN A 226 -11.35 10.49 0.27
C ASN A 226 -12.26 9.62 1.14
N ALA A 227 -11.66 8.74 1.92
CA ALA A 227 -12.33 7.83 2.85
C ALA A 227 -12.08 8.19 4.32
N THR A 228 -11.45 9.35 4.62
CA THR A 228 -11.17 9.77 6.00
C THR A 228 -12.45 10.08 6.77
N GLN A 229 -12.44 9.87 8.06
CA GLN A 229 -13.60 10.18 8.92
C GLN A 229 -13.88 11.68 9.00
N GLY A 230 -12.84 12.52 8.94
CA GLY A 230 -12.95 13.98 8.94
C GLY A 230 -13.38 14.62 7.61
N ARG A 231 -13.73 13.83 6.61
CA ARG A 231 -14.19 14.32 5.30
C ARG A 231 -15.53 15.04 5.39
N ASN A 232 -15.79 15.92 4.46
CA ASN A 232 -17.15 16.40 4.22
C ASN A 232 -18.03 15.22 3.75
N GLN A 233 -19.14 14.96 4.46
CA GLN A 233 -20.10 13.91 4.12
C GLN A 233 -21.16 14.39 3.11
N GLY A 234 -21.28 15.72 2.91
CA GLY A 234 -22.19 16.31 1.93
C GLY A 234 -21.57 16.45 0.54
N LEU A 235 -22.35 17.00 -0.37
CA LEU A 235 -21.88 17.34 -1.71
C LEU A 235 -20.91 18.52 -1.66
N THR A 236 -19.84 18.44 -2.47
CA THR A 236 -18.97 19.58 -2.73
C THR A 236 -19.69 20.54 -3.69
N GLY A 237 -20.17 21.66 -3.17
CA GLY A 237 -20.86 22.69 -3.97
C GLY A 237 -19.93 23.33 -5.01
N LYS A 238 -20.52 23.93 -6.06
CA LYS A 238 -19.78 24.59 -7.14
C LYS A 238 -18.83 25.68 -6.61
N ALA A 239 -19.26 26.46 -5.63
CA ALA A 239 -18.46 27.54 -5.04
C ALA A 239 -17.19 27.02 -4.35
N ARG A 240 -17.30 25.92 -3.55
CA ARG A 240 -16.13 25.28 -2.92
C ARG A 240 -15.15 24.71 -3.96
N LEU A 241 -15.68 24.04 -4.98
CA LEU A 241 -14.83 23.51 -6.05
C LEU A 241 -14.10 24.65 -6.78
N GLN A 242 -14.78 25.76 -7.04
CA GLN A 242 -14.17 26.94 -7.68
C GLN A 242 -13.07 27.54 -6.81
N ALA A 243 -13.32 27.69 -5.50
CA ALA A 243 -12.32 28.18 -4.55
C ALA A 243 -11.09 27.27 -4.48
N PHE A 244 -11.28 25.93 -4.50
CA PHE A 244 -10.20 24.96 -4.56
C PHE A 244 -9.37 25.12 -5.86
N LEU A 245 -10.02 25.21 -7.01
CA LEU A 245 -9.33 25.39 -8.28
C LEU A 245 -8.50 26.67 -8.30
N GLN A 246 -9.08 27.78 -7.77
CA GLN A 246 -8.37 29.03 -7.63
C GLN A 246 -7.20 28.94 -6.66
N ALA A 247 -7.36 28.21 -5.55
CA ALA A 247 -6.27 28.00 -4.59
C ALA A 247 -5.12 27.16 -5.18
N TYR A 248 -5.41 26.27 -6.14
CA TYR A 248 -4.39 25.46 -6.81
C TYR A 248 -3.55 26.25 -7.82
N GLU A 249 -4.03 27.40 -8.31
CA GLU A 249 -3.32 28.27 -9.27
C GLU A 249 -1.93 28.68 -8.79
N CYS A 250 -1.69 28.79 -7.47
CA CYS A 250 -0.38 29.15 -6.94
C CYS A 250 0.69 28.08 -7.18
N PHE A 251 0.31 26.86 -7.56
CA PHE A 251 1.23 25.76 -7.91
C PHE A 251 1.46 25.61 -9.41
N ARG A 252 0.77 26.41 -10.23
CA ARG A 252 0.92 26.35 -11.69
C ARG A 252 2.35 26.70 -12.10
N TRP A 253 2.96 25.85 -12.92
CA TRP A 253 4.29 26.09 -13.46
C TRP A 253 4.27 27.11 -14.60
N GLU A 254 5.43 27.65 -14.94
CA GLU A 254 5.59 28.63 -16.03
C GLU A 254 5.11 28.08 -17.39
N ASN A 255 5.24 26.77 -17.61
CA ASN A 255 4.74 26.10 -18.83
C ASN A 255 3.22 25.87 -18.82
N GLY A 256 2.52 26.36 -17.81
CA GLY A 256 1.07 26.29 -17.70
C GLY A 256 0.52 25.00 -17.10
N LEU A 257 1.38 24.04 -16.73
CA LEU A 257 0.96 22.76 -16.15
C LEU A 257 0.80 22.84 -14.63
N TYR A 258 -0.06 21.99 -14.08
CA TYR A 258 -0.30 21.83 -12.64
C TYR A 258 0.35 20.56 -12.14
N PRO A 259 1.28 20.63 -11.17
CA PRO A 259 1.92 19.47 -10.60
C PRO A 259 1.00 18.75 -9.62
N ALA A 260 1.17 17.44 -9.52
CA ALA A 260 0.70 16.63 -8.41
C ALA A 260 1.88 15.78 -7.94
N THR A 261 2.38 16.07 -6.76
CA THR A 261 3.54 15.40 -6.18
C THR A 261 3.14 14.10 -5.51
N TYR A 262 3.92 13.06 -5.74
CA TYR A 262 3.81 11.77 -5.08
C TYR A 262 5.18 11.40 -4.51
N GLU A 263 5.26 11.30 -3.20
CA GLU A 263 6.40 10.72 -2.50
C GLU A 263 6.16 9.22 -2.39
N VAL A 264 7.04 8.44 -2.98
CA VAL A 264 6.92 6.98 -2.99
C VAL A 264 8.01 6.40 -2.10
N VAL A 265 7.58 5.62 -1.13
CA VAL A 265 8.47 4.89 -0.21
C VAL A 265 8.47 3.42 -0.64
N TYR A 266 9.63 2.90 -1.00
CA TYR A 266 9.87 1.48 -1.23
C TYR A 266 10.53 0.86 -0.02
N GLY A 267 10.18 -0.37 0.28
CA GLY A 267 10.81 -1.08 1.37
C GLY A 267 10.84 -2.58 1.14
N HIS A 268 11.84 -3.23 1.73
CA HIS A 268 11.81 -4.66 1.94
C HIS A 268 12.32 -5.02 3.34
N ALA A 269 11.83 -6.13 3.87
CA ALA A 269 12.25 -6.65 5.16
C ALA A 269 12.05 -8.17 5.20
N TRP A 270 12.80 -8.84 6.05
CA TRP A 270 12.81 -10.29 6.17
C TRP A 270 12.03 -10.73 7.41
N ALA A 271 11.22 -11.77 7.28
CA ALA A 271 10.61 -12.44 8.42
C ALA A 271 11.70 -13.00 9.37
N PRO A 272 11.40 -13.13 10.67
CA PRO A 272 12.37 -13.66 11.62
C PRO A 272 12.80 -15.08 11.27
N ARG A 273 14.07 -15.41 11.55
CA ARG A 273 14.58 -16.78 11.49
C ARG A 273 14.02 -17.57 12.66
N LEU A 274 13.71 -18.84 12.44
CA LEU A 274 13.61 -19.75 13.54
C LEU A 274 15.03 -19.86 14.12
N LEU A 275 15.26 -19.25 15.28
CA LEU A 275 16.50 -19.49 16.00
C LEU A 275 16.57 -21.01 16.27
N PRO A 276 17.70 -21.68 16.01
CA PRO A 276 17.87 -23.02 16.52
C PRO A 276 17.63 -22.98 18.03
N SER A 277 16.92 -23.97 18.58
CA SER A 277 16.76 -24.10 20.03
C SER A 277 18.09 -23.85 20.69
N PRO A 278 18.18 -23.01 21.73
CA PRO A 278 19.45 -22.77 22.39
C PRO A 278 20.09 -24.14 22.70
N LEU A 279 21.31 -24.31 22.25
CA LEU A 279 22.08 -25.51 22.58
C LEU A 279 22.00 -25.69 24.11
N PRO A 280 21.76 -26.90 24.61
CA PRO A 280 21.72 -27.10 26.04
C PRO A 280 23.00 -26.52 26.66
N GLU A 281 22.85 -25.62 27.63
CA GLU A 281 23.94 -24.97 28.31
C GLU A 281 24.92 -26.05 28.80
N LYS A 282 26.12 -26.08 28.22
CA LYS A 282 27.19 -26.96 28.72
C LYS A 282 27.78 -26.28 29.93
N PHE A 283 27.38 -26.70 31.14
CA PHE A 283 28.04 -26.32 32.36
C PHE A 283 29.43 -26.95 32.43
N ILE A 284 30.45 -26.15 32.45
CA ILE A 284 31.82 -26.58 32.73
C ILE A 284 32.03 -26.37 34.21
N PRO A 285 32.08 -27.43 35.05
CA PRO A 285 32.31 -27.28 36.48
C PRO A 285 33.75 -26.84 36.74
N ILE A 286 33.91 -25.63 37.29
CA ILE A 286 35.21 -25.16 37.76
C ILE A 286 35.52 -25.87 39.07
N ARG A 287 36.44 -26.84 39.07
CA ARG A 287 37.01 -27.36 40.33
C ARG A 287 38.02 -26.39 40.88
N LYS A 288 37.77 -25.87 42.07
CA LYS A 288 38.83 -25.19 42.86
C LYS A 288 39.89 -26.21 43.21
N LEU A 289 41.13 -25.94 42.86
CA LEU A 289 42.33 -26.67 43.34
C LEU A 289 42.59 -26.38 44.79
#